data_fa0cf253065cc850c60402f48c431fe5
#
_entry.id   fa0cf253065cc850c60402f48c431fe5
#
_cell.length_a   1.000
_cell.length_b   1.000
_cell.length_c   1.000
_cell.angle_alpha   90.00
_cell.angle_beta   90.00
_cell.angle_gamma   90.00
#
_symmetry.space_group_name_H-M   'P 1'
#
loop_
_entity.id
_entity.type
_entity.pdbx_description
1 polymer ?
#
loop_
_entity_poly.entity_id
_entity_poly.type
_entity_poly.pdbx_seq_one_letter_code
_entity_poly.pdbx_strand_id
1 'polypeptide(L)'
;MNTAEAIANQFHAALKMLHQAIDRCPESLWLSTSGASPNRFWHIAYHALFYTHFYLSPSESEFTPWKHHRAEYNYLGSTPSRPNEPHVVDIPYTQSELREYLEFCQAEVDDQIALVNLEAPSGFHWLPFNKLELQLYNLRHLSHHTGQLSERLRSQANLGVSWVR
;
A
#
# COMPACT_ATOMS: atom_id res chain seq x y z
N MET A 1 -14.77 7.66 20.73
CA MET A 1 -13.74 7.38 19.68
C MET A 1 -12.41 7.89 20.22
N ASN A 2 -11.46 7.03 20.37
CA ASN A 2 -10.07 7.39 20.75
C ASN A 2 -9.20 7.56 19.50
N THR A 3 -7.95 8.01 19.66
CA THR A 3 -7.05 8.29 18.54
C THR A 3 -6.74 7.03 17.71
N ALA A 4 -6.50 5.89 18.37
CA ALA A 4 -6.22 4.62 17.67
C ALA A 4 -7.44 4.17 16.82
N GLU A 5 -8.64 4.24 17.38
CA GLU A 5 -9.87 3.94 16.64
C GLU A 5 -10.07 4.87 15.43
N ALA A 6 -9.77 6.17 15.57
CA ALA A 6 -9.83 7.09 14.44
C ALA A 6 -8.84 6.72 13.34
N ILE A 7 -7.61 6.33 13.71
CA ILE A 7 -6.58 5.88 12.76
C ILE A 7 -7.03 4.60 12.04
N ALA A 8 -7.51 3.59 12.78
CA ALA A 8 -7.99 2.34 12.19
C ALA A 8 -9.13 2.59 11.18
N ASN A 9 -10.12 3.42 11.55
CA ASN A 9 -11.23 3.77 10.67
C ASN A 9 -10.75 4.43 9.36
N GLN A 10 -9.72 5.29 9.42
CA GLN A 10 -9.16 5.93 8.23
C GLN A 10 -8.37 4.94 7.36
N PHE A 11 -7.65 3.98 7.95
CA PHE A 11 -7.03 2.90 7.19
C PHE A 11 -8.07 2.04 6.48
N HIS A 12 -9.14 1.63 7.15
CA HIS A 12 -10.22 0.85 6.54
C HIS A 12 -10.89 1.61 5.39
N ALA A 13 -11.14 2.90 5.55
CA ALA A 13 -11.70 3.73 4.49
C ALA A 13 -10.75 3.79 3.27
N ALA A 14 -9.45 4.04 3.49
CA ALA A 14 -8.45 4.11 2.42
C ALA A 14 -8.25 2.75 1.73
N LEU A 15 -8.15 1.64 2.50
CA LEU A 15 -8.06 0.29 1.96
C LEU A 15 -9.31 -0.09 1.15
N LYS A 16 -10.50 0.31 1.58
CA LYS A 16 -11.73 0.09 0.81
C LYS A 16 -11.75 0.87 -0.50
N MET A 17 -11.16 2.05 -0.55
CA MET A 17 -10.98 2.79 -1.81
C MET A 17 -9.96 2.10 -2.71
N LEU A 18 -8.85 1.59 -2.18
CA LEU A 18 -7.88 0.80 -2.94
C LEU A 18 -8.50 -0.51 -3.46
N HIS A 19 -9.33 -1.19 -2.66
CA HIS A 19 -10.07 -2.38 -3.07
C HIS A 19 -10.95 -2.10 -4.31
N GLN A 20 -11.72 -1.00 -4.27
CA GLN A 20 -12.51 -0.59 -5.43
C GLN A 20 -11.63 -0.34 -6.67
N ALA A 21 -10.45 0.25 -6.50
CA ALA A 21 -9.52 0.49 -7.60
C ALA A 21 -9.01 -0.83 -8.21
N ILE A 22 -8.66 -1.81 -7.38
CA ILE A 22 -8.23 -3.15 -7.80
C ILE A 22 -9.36 -3.86 -8.55
N ASP A 23 -10.57 -3.89 -7.98
CA ASP A 23 -11.71 -4.62 -8.55
C ASP A 23 -12.19 -4.07 -9.89
N ARG A 24 -12.13 -2.75 -10.05
CA ARG A 24 -12.62 -2.07 -11.26
C ARG A 24 -11.58 -2.00 -12.37
N CYS A 25 -10.33 -2.37 -12.11
CA CYS A 25 -9.26 -2.26 -13.08
C CYS A 25 -9.45 -3.28 -14.22
N PRO A 26 -9.60 -2.85 -15.47
CA PRO A 26 -9.62 -3.76 -16.60
C PRO A 26 -8.27 -4.48 -16.76
N GLU A 27 -8.29 -5.70 -17.27
CA GLU A 27 -7.06 -6.49 -17.47
C GLU A 27 -6.03 -5.77 -18.36
N SER A 28 -6.49 -5.07 -19.39
CA SER A 28 -5.62 -4.27 -20.27
C SER A 28 -4.88 -3.15 -19.53
N LEU A 29 -5.53 -2.53 -18.53
CA LEU A 29 -4.91 -1.49 -17.71
C LEU A 29 -4.04 -2.09 -16.59
N TRP A 30 -4.44 -3.26 -16.07
CA TRP A 30 -3.71 -3.96 -15.01
C TRP A 30 -2.24 -4.20 -15.35
N LEU A 31 -1.98 -4.60 -16.59
CA LEU A 31 -0.65 -4.94 -17.10
C LEU A 31 0.04 -3.79 -17.84
N SER A 32 -0.68 -2.70 -18.13
CA SER A 32 -0.13 -1.61 -18.94
C SER A 32 0.79 -0.70 -18.13
N THR A 33 1.82 -0.19 -18.82
CA THR A 33 2.54 1.03 -18.42
C THR A 33 1.90 2.20 -19.15
N SER A 34 1.65 3.33 -18.50
CA SER A 34 1.28 4.55 -19.20
C SER A 34 2.52 5.39 -19.49
N GLY A 35 2.51 6.18 -20.58
CA GLY A 35 3.68 6.96 -20.98
C GLY A 35 4.20 7.93 -19.91
N ALA A 36 3.38 8.31 -18.93
CA ALA A 36 3.75 9.16 -17.80
C ALA A 36 4.11 8.36 -16.53
N SER A 37 3.83 7.06 -16.47
CA SER A 37 4.13 6.21 -15.32
C SER A 37 4.78 4.91 -15.78
N PRO A 38 6.05 4.65 -15.44
CA PRO A 38 6.74 3.43 -15.83
C PRO A 38 6.19 2.20 -15.11
N ASN A 39 5.48 2.39 -13.98
CA ASN A 39 4.99 1.30 -13.16
C ASN A 39 3.58 0.86 -13.61
N ARG A 40 3.38 -0.45 -13.65
CA ARG A 40 2.09 -1.06 -13.97
C ARG A 40 1.08 -0.81 -12.85
N PHE A 41 -0.20 -0.88 -13.15
CA PHE A 41 -1.27 -0.67 -12.18
C PHE A 41 -1.14 -1.61 -10.97
N TRP A 42 -1.00 -2.91 -11.22
CA TRP A 42 -0.84 -3.92 -10.16
C TRP A 42 0.39 -3.66 -9.28
N HIS A 43 1.49 -3.15 -9.87
CA HIS A 43 2.73 -2.93 -9.13
C HIS A 43 2.58 -1.77 -8.14
N ILE A 44 1.88 -0.70 -8.55
CA ILE A 44 1.55 0.41 -7.63
C ILE A 44 0.61 -0.06 -6.52
N ALA A 45 -0.39 -0.89 -6.85
CA ALA A 45 -1.31 -1.45 -5.85
C ALA A 45 -0.57 -2.34 -4.84
N TYR A 46 0.30 -3.23 -5.31
CA TYR A 46 1.13 -4.06 -4.44
C TYR A 46 2.05 -3.22 -3.54
N HIS A 47 2.74 -2.22 -4.10
CA HIS A 47 3.60 -1.31 -3.37
C HIS A 47 2.84 -0.59 -2.24
N ALA A 48 1.64 -0.10 -2.52
CA ALA A 48 0.80 0.54 -1.51
C ALA A 48 0.45 -0.43 -0.36
N LEU A 49 0.05 -1.65 -0.68
CA LEU A 49 -0.25 -2.70 0.31
C LEU A 49 0.98 -3.12 1.11
N PHE A 50 2.12 -3.32 0.43
CA PHE A 50 3.37 -3.71 1.09
C PHE A 50 3.78 -2.69 2.16
N TYR A 51 3.84 -1.40 1.82
CA TYR A 51 4.24 -0.38 2.79
C TYR A 51 3.17 -0.11 3.84
N THR A 52 1.89 -0.31 3.54
CA THR A 52 0.83 -0.30 4.56
C THR A 52 1.09 -1.36 5.61
N HIS A 53 1.31 -2.62 5.20
CA HIS A 53 1.64 -3.73 6.09
C HIS A 53 2.97 -3.52 6.82
N PHE A 54 4.01 -3.07 6.11
CA PHE A 54 5.34 -2.86 6.66
C PHE A 54 5.35 -1.87 7.83
N TYR A 55 4.68 -0.72 7.66
CA TYR A 55 4.63 0.31 8.71
C TYR A 55 3.56 0.07 9.79
N LEU A 56 2.69 -0.92 9.64
CA LEU A 56 1.85 -1.42 10.72
C LEU A 56 2.64 -2.29 11.69
N SER A 57 3.72 -2.92 11.24
CA SER A 57 4.57 -3.77 12.10
C SER A 57 5.18 -2.99 13.27
N PRO A 58 5.45 -3.66 14.41
CA PRO A 58 6.05 -3.00 15.56
C PRO A 58 7.42 -2.37 15.25
N SER A 59 8.23 -3.02 14.40
CA SER A 59 9.54 -2.53 13.95
C SER A 59 9.95 -3.17 12.64
N GLU A 60 11.02 -2.65 12.03
CA GLU A 60 11.64 -3.27 10.85
C GLU A 60 12.07 -4.72 11.11
N SER A 61 12.65 -5.00 12.26
CA SER A 61 13.16 -6.33 12.61
C SER A 61 12.06 -7.35 12.93
N GLU A 62 10.85 -6.89 13.25
CA GLU A 62 9.69 -7.72 13.56
C GLU A 62 8.76 -7.90 12.36
N PHE A 63 9.06 -7.25 11.23
CA PHE A 63 8.27 -7.39 10.03
C PHE A 63 8.37 -8.79 9.45
N THR A 64 7.23 -9.44 9.28
CA THR A 64 7.11 -10.72 8.59
C THR A 64 6.40 -10.47 7.25
N PRO A 65 7.06 -10.65 6.11
CA PRO A 65 6.43 -10.43 4.82
C PRO A 65 5.20 -11.31 4.59
N TRP A 66 4.24 -10.81 3.83
CA TRP A 66 3.10 -11.60 3.36
C TRP A 66 3.56 -12.86 2.63
N LYS A 67 2.83 -13.98 2.80
CA LYS A 67 3.23 -15.33 2.32
C LYS A 67 3.56 -15.43 0.83
N HIS A 68 3.00 -14.53 0.00
CA HIS A 68 3.30 -14.46 -1.43
C HIS A 68 4.23 -13.29 -1.80
N HIS A 69 4.90 -12.69 -0.80
CA HIS A 69 5.89 -11.65 -1.06
C HIS A 69 6.99 -12.14 -2.02
N ARG A 70 7.36 -11.27 -2.96
CA ARG A 70 8.49 -11.49 -3.87
C ARG A 70 9.54 -10.41 -3.60
N ALA A 71 10.79 -10.85 -3.47
CA ALA A 71 11.89 -9.94 -3.15
C ALA A 71 11.96 -8.77 -4.14
N GLU A 72 12.18 -7.57 -3.62
CA GLU A 72 12.32 -6.31 -4.36
C GLU A 72 11.05 -5.80 -5.10
N TYR A 73 9.94 -6.55 -5.13
CA TYR A 73 8.69 -6.11 -5.78
C TYR A 73 8.04 -4.90 -5.10
N ASN A 74 8.44 -4.59 -3.88
CA ASN A 74 7.99 -3.39 -3.17
C ASN A 74 8.58 -2.08 -3.69
N TYR A 75 9.58 -2.11 -4.56
CA TYR A 75 10.19 -0.89 -5.11
C TYR A 75 9.56 -0.49 -6.45
N LEU A 76 9.13 0.77 -6.57
CA LEU A 76 8.63 1.34 -7.83
C LEU A 76 9.72 2.02 -8.68
N GLY A 77 10.88 2.23 -8.11
CA GLY A 77 12.05 2.80 -8.77
C GLY A 77 13.23 1.84 -8.73
N SER A 78 14.45 2.37 -8.67
CA SER A 78 15.64 1.55 -8.47
C SER A 78 15.60 0.83 -7.11
N THR A 79 16.27 -0.32 -7.03
CA THR A 79 16.39 -1.08 -5.79
C THR A 79 17.70 -0.75 -5.07
N PRO A 80 17.82 -1.00 -3.75
CA PRO A 80 19.08 -0.85 -3.03
C PRO A 80 20.21 -1.70 -3.62
N SER A 81 19.89 -2.87 -4.16
CA SER A 81 20.86 -3.75 -4.83
C SER A 81 21.30 -3.24 -6.20
N ARG A 82 20.47 -2.40 -6.87
CA ARG A 82 20.72 -1.82 -8.21
C ARG A 82 20.27 -0.36 -8.26
N PRO A 83 21.00 0.56 -7.62
CA PRO A 83 20.54 1.94 -7.41
C PRO A 83 20.47 2.79 -8.68
N ASN A 84 21.11 2.38 -9.78
CA ASN A 84 21.17 3.13 -11.04
C ASN A 84 20.51 2.41 -12.22
N GLU A 85 19.82 1.31 -11.97
CA GLU A 85 19.18 0.51 -13.00
C GLU A 85 17.65 0.58 -12.86
N PRO A 86 16.90 0.54 -13.97
CA PRO A 86 15.46 0.35 -13.92
C PRO A 86 15.12 -0.97 -13.24
N HIS A 87 14.22 -0.93 -12.28
CA HIS A 87 13.72 -2.14 -11.66
C HIS A 87 12.62 -2.76 -12.53
N VAL A 88 12.86 -3.97 -13.02
CA VAL A 88 11.90 -4.71 -13.84
C VAL A 88 11.30 -5.85 -13.03
N VAL A 89 9.98 -5.85 -12.95
CA VAL A 89 9.19 -6.92 -12.31
C VAL A 89 8.44 -7.69 -13.39
N ASP A 90 8.82 -8.95 -13.59
CA ASP A 90 8.39 -9.73 -14.77
C ASP A 90 7.06 -10.47 -14.56
N ILE A 91 6.79 -10.94 -13.33
CA ILE A 91 5.62 -11.76 -13.03
C ILE A 91 4.60 -10.91 -12.27
N PRO A 92 3.48 -10.52 -12.91
CA PRO A 92 2.47 -9.71 -12.22
C PRO A 92 1.79 -10.50 -11.10
N TYR A 93 1.36 -9.78 -10.07
CA TYR A 93 0.31 -10.27 -9.18
C TYR A 93 -1.05 -10.16 -9.89
N THR A 94 -1.88 -11.16 -9.70
CA THR A 94 -3.27 -11.15 -10.15
C THR A 94 -4.12 -10.24 -9.25
N GLN A 95 -5.29 -9.83 -9.72
CA GLN A 95 -6.25 -9.10 -8.88
C GLN A 95 -6.67 -9.92 -7.66
N SER A 96 -6.80 -11.25 -7.81
CA SER A 96 -7.15 -12.13 -6.70
C SER A 96 -6.09 -12.17 -5.62
N GLU A 97 -4.80 -12.27 -5.99
CA GLU A 97 -3.69 -12.23 -5.03
C GLU A 97 -3.64 -10.88 -4.30
N LEU A 98 -3.86 -9.75 -5.00
CA LEU A 98 -3.85 -8.45 -4.33
C LEU A 98 -5.10 -8.19 -3.48
N ARG A 99 -6.25 -8.78 -3.79
CA ARG A 99 -7.40 -8.77 -2.87
C ARG A 99 -7.11 -9.54 -1.59
N GLU A 100 -6.53 -10.73 -1.70
CA GLU A 100 -6.11 -11.51 -0.54
C GLU A 100 -5.11 -10.73 0.33
N TYR A 101 -4.15 -10.05 -0.30
CA TYR A 101 -3.20 -9.23 0.45
C TYR A 101 -3.87 -8.01 1.11
N LEU A 102 -4.84 -7.41 0.46
CA LEU A 102 -5.62 -6.30 1.02
C LEU A 102 -6.43 -6.74 2.24
N GLU A 103 -7.10 -7.88 2.18
CA GLU A 103 -7.83 -8.47 3.32
C GLU A 103 -6.88 -8.77 4.49
N PHE A 104 -5.69 -9.29 4.20
CA PHE A 104 -4.64 -9.45 5.19
C PHE A 104 -4.23 -8.10 5.82
N CYS A 105 -4.01 -7.06 5.03
CA CYS A 105 -3.70 -5.72 5.55
C CYS A 105 -4.83 -5.15 6.41
N GLN A 106 -6.10 -5.42 6.10
CA GLN A 106 -7.24 -5.01 6.93
C GLN A 106 -7.21 -5.66 8.30
N ALA A 107 -6.92 -6.96 8.37
CA ALA A 107 -6.75 -7.68 9.64
C ALA A 107 -5.56 -7.13 10.46
N GLU A 108 -4.43 -6.86 9.79
CA GLU A 108 -3.27 -6.23 10.43
C GLU A 108 -3.59 -4.84 11.00
N VAL A 109 -4.43 -4.04 10.35
CA VAL A 109 -4.90 -2.75 10.91
C VAL A 109 -5.61 -2.98 12.23
N ASP A 110 -6.54 -3.94 12.29
CA ASP A 110 -7.30 -4.23 13.51
C ASP A 110 -6.38 -4.70 14.64
N ASP A 111 -5.47 -5.63 14.35
CA ASP A 111 -4.59 -6.22 15.35
C ASP A 111 -3.52 -5.24 15.84
N GLN A 112 -2.82 -4.56 14.92
CA GLN A 112 -1.67 -3.72 15.28
C GLN A 112 -2.10 -2.36 15.86
N ILE A 113 -3.13 -1.72 15.30
CA ILE A 113 -3.58 -0.41 15.81
C ILE A 113 -4.23 -0.53 17.18
N ALA A 114 -4.90 -1.64 17.48
CA ALA A 114 -5.47 -1.87 18.82
C ALA A 114 -4.40 -1.95 19.92
N LEU A 115 -3.19 -2.41 19.59
CA LEU A 115 -2.09 -2.65 20.53
C LEU A 115 -1.03 -1.54 20.52
N VAL A 116 -1.07 -0.61 19.57
CA VAL A 116 -0.02 0.38 19.35
C VAL A 116 0.11 1.37 20.52
N ASN A 117 1.32 1.53 21.03
CA ASN A 117 1.67 2.69 21.84
C ASN A 117 2.06 3.85 20.92
N LEU A 118 1.15 4.80 20.72
CA LEU A 118 1.32 5.92 19.78
C LEU A 118 2.49 6.84 20.11
N GLU A 119 2.92 6.89 21.39
CA GLU A 119 4.05 7.71 21.83
C GLU A 119 5.41 7.00 21.69
N ALA A 120 5.42 5.69 21.43
CA ALA A 120 6.66 4.93 21.26
C ALA A 120 7.41 5.38 19.98
N PRO A 121 8.75 5.19 19.91
CA PRO A 121 9.52 5.41 18.68
C PRO A 121 8.95 4.61 17.51
N SER A 122 9.14 5.09 16.29
CA SER A 122 8.59 4.46 15.06
C SER A 122 8.94 2.97 14.92
N GLY A 123 10.10 2.55 15.37
CA GLY A 123 10.65 1.20 15.14
C GLY A 123 11.44 1.07 13.83
N PHE A 124 11.57 2.17 13.07
CA PHE A 124 12.28 2.24 11.79
C PHE A 124 13.38 3.29 11.91
N HIS A 125 14.65 2.88 11.84
CA HIS A 125 15.79 3.74 12.17
C HIS A 125 15.94 4.98 11.27
N TRP A 126 15.40 4.96 10.06
CA TRP A 126 15.39 6.11 9.13
C TRP A 126 14.17 7.04 9.30
N LEU A 127 13.24 6.71 10.20
CA LEU A 127 12.03 7.49 10.49
C LEU A 127 12.06 7.97 11.94
N PRO A 128 12.71 9.13 12.22
CA PRO A 128 12.98 9.59 13.58
C PRO A 128 11.78 10.29 14.23
N PHE A 129 10.62 9.66 14.21
CA PHE A 129 9.38 10.14 14.80
C PHE A 129 8.68 9.03 15.61
N ASN A 130 7.55 9.33 16.24
CA ASN A 130 6.80 8.36 17.04
C ASN A 130 5.82 7.54 16.19
N LYS A 131 5.16 6.55 16.83
CA LYS A 131 4.18 5.68 16.16
C LYS A 131 2.96 6.45 15.65
N LEU A 132 2.52 7.52 16.31
CA LEU A 132 1.42 8.34 15.80
C LEU A 132 1.78 8.95 14.45
N GLU A 133 2.92 9.59 14.35
CA GLU A 133 3.39 10.19 13.09
C GLU A 133 3.66 9.11 12.03
N LEU A 134 4.16 7.94 12.43
CA LEU A 134 4.33 6.79 11.53
C LEU A 134 3.00 6.36 10.90
N GLN A 135 1.92 6.26 11.68
CA GLN A 135 0.62 5.86 11.13
C GLN A 135 0.02 6.95 10.21
N LEU A 136 0.22 8.22 10.53
CA LEU A 136 -0.17 9.33 9.63
C LEU A 136 0.65 9.31 8.33
N TYR A 137 1.95 9.05 8.41
CA TYR A 137 2.83 8.86 7.26
C TYR A 137 2.37 7.67 6.39
N ASN A 138 2.10 6.53 7.01
CA ASN A 138 1.61 5.33 6.35
C ASN A 138 0.27 5.57 5.63
N LEU A 139 -0.70 6.18 6.32
CA LEU A 139 -2.00 6.52 5.75
C LEU A 139 -1.87 7.49 4.55
N ARG A 140 -0.98 8.49 4.65
CA ARG A 140 -0.69 9.41 3.55
C ARG A 140 -0.09 8.68 2.35
N HIS A 141 0.82 7.72 2.57
CA HIS A 141 1.42 6.90 1.52
C HIS A 141 0.36 6.04 0.82
N LEU A 142 -0.48 5.33 1.58
CA LEU A 142 -1.59 4.54 1.05
C LEU A 142 -2.55 5.41 0.21
N SER A 143 -2.94 6.57 0.75
CA SER A 143 -3.86 7.50 0.08
C SER A 143 -3.26 8.09 -1.20
N HIS A 144 -1.94 8.39 -1.21
CA HIS A 144 -1.23 8.89 -2.38
C HIS A 144 -1.31 7.89 -3.54
N HIS A 145 -0.97 6.62 -3.30
CA HIS A 145 -1.00 5.59 -4.34
C HIS A 145 -2.42 5.21 -4.76
N THR A 146 -3.37 5.20 -3.83
CA THR A 146 -4.79 5.00 -4.15
C THR A 146 -5.30 6.12 -5.05
N GLY A 147 -4.89 7.36 -4.81
CA GLY A 147 -5.21 8.52 -5.68
C GLY A 147 -4.63 8.37 -7.09
N GLN A 148 -3.36 7.93 -7.22
CA GLN A 148 -2.74 7.64 -8.52
C GLN A 148 -3.52 6.57 -9.31
N LEU A 149 -3.92 5.48 -8.66
CA LEU A 149 -4.68 4.41 -9.28
C LEU A 149 -6.09 4.86 -9.67
N SER A 150 -6.74 5.66 -8.82
CA SER A 150 -8.06 6.24 -9.08
C SER A 150 -8.04 7.18 -10.30
N GLU A 151 -6.99 7.99 -10.42
CA GLU A 151 -6.78 8.87 -11.57
C GLU A 151 -6.57 8.06 -12.85
N ARG A 152 -5.73 7.01 -12.81
CA ARG A 152 -5.51 6.14 -13.98
C ARG A 152 -6.79 5.42 -14.43
N LEU A 153 -7.63 4.96 -13.50
CA LEU A 153 -8.93 4.40 -13.83
C LEU A 153 -9.83 5.44 -14.52
N ARG A 154 -9.83 6.67 -14.00
CA ARG A 154 -10.66 7.74 -14.56
C ARG A 154 -10.19 8.13 -15.97
N SER A 155 -8.91 8.38 -16.14
CA SER A 155 -8.35 8.89 -17.40
C SER A 155 -8.26 7.84 -18.51
N GLN A 156 -8.00 6.56 -18.16
CA GLN A 156 -7.70 5.53 -19.14
C GLN A 156 -8.86 4.53 -19.36
N ALA A 157 -9.79 4.42 -18.40
CA ALA A 157 -10.91 3.49 -18.48
C ALA A 157 -12.29 4.16 -18.28
N ASN A 158 -12.34 5.46 -17.98
CA ASN A 158 -13.55 6.19 -17.59
C ASN A 158 -14.31 5.55 -16.42
N LEU A 159 -13.58 4.94 -15.51
CA LEU A 159 -14.09 4.34 -14.27
C LEU A 159 -13.74 5.20 -13.06
N GLY A 160 -14.55 5.14 -12.02
CA GLY A 160 -14.35 5.92 -10.80
C GLY A 160 -14.22 5.05 -9.56
N VAL A 161 -13.53 5.56 -8.56
CA VAL A 161 -13.53 5.06 -7.17
C VAL A 161 -14.45 5.95 -6.36
N SER A 162 -15.37 5.35 -5.60
CA SER A 162 -16.29 6.09 -4.73
C SER A 162 -15.59 6.46 -3.43
N TRP A 163 -15.88 7.67 -2.94
CA TRP A 163 -15.42 8.09 -1.62
C TRP A 163 -15.99 7.19 -0.51
N VAL A 164 -15.17 6.79 0.43
CA VAL A 164 -15.55 6.01 1.63
C VAL A 164 -15.37 6.90 2.86
N ARG A 165 -16.37 6.89 3.74
CA ARG A 165 -16.38 7.62 5.02
C ARG A 165 -15.98 6.68 6.15
#